data_201329fa73fc1b4540ead5c70304d43f
#
_entry.id   201329fa73fc1b4540ead5c70304d43f
#
_cell.length_a   1.000
_cell.length_b   1.000
_cell.length_c   1.000
_cell.angle_alpha   90.00
_cell.angle_beta   90.00
_cell.angle_gamma   90.00
#
_symmetry.space_group_name_H-M   'P 1'
#
loop_
_entity.id
_entity.type
_entity.pdbx_description
1 polymer ?
#
loop_
_entity_poly.entity_id
_entity_poly.type
_entity_poly.pdbx_seq_one_letter_code
_entity_poly.pdbx_strand_id
1 'polypeptide(L)'
;MTSTAYFAKLLGMSKDTVTGNYLLEITRLLERIAEEERAGLAAASDAVADVICRDGIIYTFGCGHSHLPCLDTFYRAGGLACTSPMLDDDLMLHNGAAKSSRMEKMRGIASELFRRYAPTPNDIVFVISASGKNAAPVEMCECARTAGVKLVTVSSSAYIAHGARLLELGDIAIDCKVPHGDAVIDVGDAKMGGLSTYASLFILNSILIEGAQKALERGTVPPIYASGNVEGGTERNVALEKRFFGRVKNL
;
A
#
# COMPACT_ATOMS: atom_id res chain seq x y z
N MET A 1 -1.63 23.33 22.80
CA MET A 1 -1.27 21.89 23.05
C MET A 1 -1.61 21.15 21.77
N THR A 2 -0.64 20.52 21.15
CA THR A 2 -0.88 19.70 19.94
C THR A 2 -1.79 18.52 20.29
N SER A 3 -2.66 18.08 19.36
CA SER A 3 -3.59 16.95 19.48
C SER A 3 -2.91 15.71 20.08
N THR A 4 -1.71 15.41 19.64
CA THR A 4 -0.87 14.27 20.11
C THR A 4 -0.52 14.32 21.60
N ALA A 5 -0.28 15.51 22.17
CA ALA A 5 0.00 15.66 23.60
C ALA A 5 -1.25 15.43 24.48
N TYR A 6 -2.43 15.75 23.93
CA TYR A 6 -3.71 15.51 24.59
C TYR A 6 -4.05 14.01 24.59
N PHE A 7 -3.84 13.31 23.46
CA PHE A 7 -4.07 11.85 23.34
C PHE A 7 -3.17 11.03 24.27
N ALA A 8 -1.87 11.34 24.34
CA ALA A 8 -0.94 10.65 25.23
C ALA A 8 -1.34 10.80 26.71
N LYS A 9 -1.90 11.97 27.09
CA LYS A 9 -2.41 12.25 28.44
C LYS A 9 -3.72 11.49 28.70
N LEU A 10 -4.60 11.35 27.71
CA LEU A 10 -5.89 10.64 27.84
C LEU A 10 -5.71 9.13 28.03
N LEU A 11 -4.67 8.55 27.43
CA LEU A 11 -4.38 7.09 27.50
C LEU A 11 -3.55 6.71 28.75
N GLY A 12 -3.19 7.68 29.62
CA GLY A 12 -2.37 7.39 30.80
C GLY A 12 -0.98 6.81 30.47
N MET A 13 -0.55 6.89 29.21
CA MET A 13 0.73 6.36 28.75
C MET A 13 1.83 7.35 29.05
N SER A 14 2.75 6.94 29.91
CA SER A 14 3.96 7.72 30.18
C SER A 14 4.80 7.78 28.91
N LYS A 15 5.19 9.00 28.50
CA LYS A 15 6.19 9.24 27.44
C LYS A 15 7.57 8.68 27.82
N ASP A 16 7.73 8.24 29.05
CA ASP A 16 8.99 7.79 29.62
C ASP A 16 9.26 6.30 29.36
N THR A 17 8.37 5.61 28.61
CA THR A 17 8.56 4.20 28.23
C THR A 17 8.91 4.07 26.73
N VAL A 18 9.71 3.08 26.39
CA VAL A 18 10.05 2.76 25.00
C VAL A 18 8.79 2.48 24.16
N THR A 19 7.82 1.76 24.74
CA THR A 19 6.52 1.50 24.10
C THR A 19 5.75 2.78 23.81
N GLY A 20 5.70 3.71 24.79
CA GLY A 20 5.04 5.00 24.62
C GLY A 20 5.71 5.87 23.54
N ASN A 21 7.04 5.88 23.51
CA ASN A 21 7.80 6.59 22.49
C ASN A 21 7.55 6.00 21.09
N TYR A 22 7.57 4.69 20.93
CA TYR A 22 7.31 4.06 19.63
C TYR A 22 5.88 4.32 19.12
N LEU A 23 4.87 4.22 20.00
CA LEU A 23 3.49 4.57 19.65
C LEU A 23 3.39 6.04 19.22
N LEU A 24 4.08 6.94 19.91
CA LEU A 24 4.10 8.35 19.57
C LEU A 24 4.71 8.62 18.20
N GLU A 25 5.80 7.94 17.84
CA GLU A 25 6.42 8.06 16.50
C GLU A 25 5.48 7.57 15.40
N ILE A 26 4.80 6.43 15.61
CA ILE A 26 3.79 5.92 14.67
C ILE A 26 2.65 6.94 14.52
N THR A 27 2.08 7.42 15.62
CA THR A 27 0.95 8.35 15.61
C THR A 27 1.29 9.65 14.89
N ARG A 28 2.43 10.25 15.20
CA ARG A 28 2.92 11.46 14.52
C ARG A 28 3.11 11.29 13.03
N LEU A 29 3.66 10.14 12.62
CA LEU A 29 3.84 9.83 11.22
C LEU A 29 2.49 9.75 10.49
N LEU A 30 1.52 9.04 11.05
CA LEU A 30 0.20 8.87 10.43
C LEU A 30 -0.58 10.19 10.39
N GLU A 31 -0.55 11.00 11.45
CA GLU A 31 -1.12 12.36 11.47
C GLU A 31 -0.49 13.24 10.38
N ARG A 32 0.84 13.22 10.29
CA ARG A 32 1.59 13.98 9.29
C ARG A 32 1.22 13.57 7.86
N ILE A 33 1.11 12.27 7.57
CA ILE A 33 0.67 11.77 6.27
C ILE A 33 -0.75 12.25 5.96
N ALA A 34 -1.68 12.13 6.92
CA ALA A 34 -3.07 12.54 6.73
C ALA A 34 -3.21 14.04 6.44
N GLU A 35 -2.36 14.87 7.02
CA GLU A 35 -2.38 16.31 6.85
C GLU A 35 -1.66 16.77 5.56
N GLU A 36 -0.41 16.31 5.37
CA GLU A 36 0.45 16.80 4.28
C GLU A 36 0.13 16.15 2.92
N GLU A 37 -0.36 14.90 2.91
CA GLU A 37 -0.65 14.15 1.67
C GLU A 37 -2.16 14.16 1.32
N ARG A 38 -2.97 14.98 1.95
CA ARG A 38 -4.43 15.04 1.75
C ARG A 38 -4.84 15.11 0.27
N ALA A 39 -4.17 15.92 -0.52
CA ALA A 39 -4.48 16.06 -1.93
C ALA A 39 -4.15 14.80 -2.73
N GLY A 40 -3.00 14.19 -2.47
CA GLY A 40 -2.59 12.93 -3.09
C GLY A 40 -3.49 11.76 -2.71
N LEU A 41 -3.85 11.65 -1.43
CA LEU A 41 -4.78 10.65 -0.93
C LEU A 41 -6.15 10.79 -1.59
N ALA A 42 -6.70 12.01 -1.66
CA ALA A 42 -8.00 12.28 -2.29
C ALA A 42 -7.97 11.95 -3.80
N ALA A 43 -6.93 12.34 -4.53
CA ALA A 43 -6.77 12.04 -5.95
C ALA A 43 -6.66 10.53 -6.21
N ALA A 44 -5.92 9.79 -5.38
CA ALA A 44 -5.82 8.34 -5.47
C ALA A 44 -7.15 7.64 -5.14
N SER A 45 -7.90 8.17 -4.16
CA SER A 45 -9.24 7.67 -3.82
C SER A 45 -10.24 7.88 -4.96
N ASP A 46 -10.18 9.03 -5.65
CA ASP A 46 -10.99 9.28 -6.85
C ASP A 46 -10.66 8.31 -7.98
N ALA A 47 -9.37 8.04 -8.21
CA ALA A 47 -8.93 7.06 -9.20
C ALA A 47 -9.39 5.63 -8.86
N VAL A 48 -9.38 5.25 -7.58
CA VAL A 48 -9.92 3.96 -7.11
C VAL A 48 -11.44 3.90 -7.33
N ALA A 49 -12.18 4.97 -7.03
CA ALA A 49 -13.62 5.03 -7.30
C ALA A 49 -13.92 4.84 -8.79
N ASP A 50 -13.16 5.49 -9.67
CA ASP A 50 -13.28 5.32 -11.12
C ASP A 50 -13.06 3.86 -11.55
N VAL A 51 -12.06 3.18 -10.98
CA VAL A 51 -11.78 1.76 -11.25
C VAL A 51 -12.94 0.87 -10.80
N ILE A 52 -13.48 1.10 -9.61
CA ILE A 52 -14.63 0.36 -9.10
C ILE A 52 -15.86 0.57 -10.00
N CYS A 53 -16.12 1.82 -10.41
CA CYS A 53 -17.27 2.17 -11.24
C CYS A 53 -17.21 1.53 -12.64
N ARG A 54 -16.02 1.33 -13.20
CA ARG A 54 -15.84 0.66 -14.51
C ARG A 54 -15.50 -0.82 -14.42
N ASP A 55 -15.70 -1.44 -13.24
CA ASP A 55 -15.43 -2.86 -12.97
C ASP A 55 -13.97 -3.27 -13.25
N GLY A 56 -13.01 -2.38 -12.99
CA GLY A 56 -11.58 -2.65 -13.12
C GLY A 56 -10.98 -3.38 -11.91
N ILE A 57 -9.68 -3.65 -11.99
CA ILE A 57 -8.89 -4.30 -10.95
C ILE A 57 -7.90 -3.30 -10.32
N ILE A 58 -7.74 -3.39 -9.01
CA ILE A 58 -6.77 -2.60 -8.24
C ILE A 58 -5.56 -3.49 -7.98
N TYR A 59 -4.50 -3.28 -8.75
CA TYR A 59 -3.25 -4.00 -8.56
C TYR A 59 -2.37 -3.31 -7.53
N THR A 60 -1.72 -4.10 -6.67
CA THR A 60 -0.77 -3.62 -5.68
C THR A 60 0.55 -4.37 -5.81
N PHE A 61 1.68 -3.67 -5.72
CA PHE A 61 3.01 -4.26 -5.84
C PHE A 61 3.98 -3.67 -4.81
N GLY A 62 4.78 -4.53 -4.20
CA GLY A 62 5.88 -4.18 -3.30
C GLY A 62 6.84 -5.36 -3.13
N CYS A 63 8.10 -5.06 -2.79
CA CYS A 63 9.13 -6.06 -2.52
C CYS A 63 9.48 -6.09 -1.04
N GLY A 64 9.95 -7.22 -0.52
CA GLY A 64 10.34 -7.34 0.87
C GLY A 64 9.19 -6.98 1.83
N HIS A 65 9.41 -6.11 2.80
CA HIS A 65 8.35 -5.66 3.71
C HIS A 65 7.26 -4.84 3.01
N SER A 66 7.55 -4.21 1.87
CA SER A 66 6.56 -3.44 1.11
C SER A 66 5.47 -4.32 0.47
N HIS A 67 5.60 -5.65 0.43
CA HIS A 67 4.52 -6.52 0.00
C HIS A 67 3.45 -6.75 1.09
N LEU A 68 3.75 -6.49 2.37
CA LEU A 68 2.81 -6.69 3.47
C LEU A 68 1.51 -5.87 3.32
N PRO A 69 1.54 -4.56 3.03
CA PRO A 69 0.32 -3.80 2.74
C PRO A 69 -0.42 -4.32 1.51
N CYS A 70 0.27 -4.87 0.51
CA CYS A 70 -0.37 -5.49 -0.65
C CYS A 70 -1.16 -6.74 -0.25
N LEU A 71 -0.60 -7.59 0.62
CA LEU A 71 -1.28 -8.76 1.17
C LEU A 71 -2.43 -8.38 2.12
N ASP A 72 -2.24 -7.35 2.94
CA ASP A 72 -3.26 -6.90 3.89
C ASP A 72 -4.56 -6.48 3.21
N THR A 73 -4.49 -5.91 2.03
CA THR A 73 -5.67 -5.48 1.27
C THR A 73 -6.34 -6.60 0.48
N PHE A 74 -5.69 -7.76 0.36
CA PHE A 74 -6.18 -8.89 -0.43
C PHE A 74 -6.97 -9.88 0.42
N TYR A 75 -8.09 -10.35 -0.13
CA TYR A 75 -8.91 -11.46 0.39
C TYR A 75 -9.18 -11.41 1.91
N ARG A 76 -9.62 -10.28 2.40
CA ARG A 76 -9.91 -10.09 3.82
C ARG A 76 -11.31 -9.53 4.05
N ALA A 77 -11.92 -9.82 5.19
CA ALA A 77 -13.14 -9.16 5.64
C ALA A 77 -12.95 -7.64 5.66
N GLY A 78 -13.84 -6.91 5.01
CA GLY A 78 -13.75 -5.46 4.85
C GLY A 78 -12.85 -4.99 3.71
N GLY A 79 -12.17 -5.89 3.00
CA GLY A 79 -11.37 -5.57 1.81
C GLY A 79 -12.17 -5.61 0.51
N LEU A 80 -11.65 -4.97 -0.53
CA LEU A 80 -12.24 -4.98 -1.87
C LEU A 80 -11.88 -6.27 -2.62
N ALA A 81 -12.88 -6.98 -3.13
CA ALA A 81 -12.67 -8.21 -3.90
C ALA A 81 -11.98 -7.98 -5.26
N CYS A 82 -11.97 -6.73 -5.75
CA CYS A 82 -11.25 -6.34 -6.97
C CYS A 82 -9.78 -5.98 -6.71
N THR A 83 -9.23 -6.20 -5.51
CA THR A 83 -7.81 -6.00 -5.21
C THR A 83 -7.01 -7.25 -5.58
N SER A 84 -5.95 -7.08 -6.38
CA SER A 84 -5.07 -8.15 -6.85
C SER A 84 -3.61 -7.80 -6.55
N PRO A 85 -2.99 -8.37 -5.50
CA PRO A 85 -1.58 -8.17 -5.27
C PRO A 85 -0.74 -8.89 -6.33
N MET A 86 0.24 -8.22 -6.88
CA MET A 86 1.22 -8.80 -7.79
C MET A 86 2.32 -9.46 -6.96
N LEU A 87 2.17 -10.75 -6.72
CA LEU A 87 3.04 -11.52 -5.84
C LEU A 87 4.00 -12.40 -6.64
N ASP A 88 5.24 -12.42 -6.19
CA ASP A 88 6.27 -13.33 -6.66
C ASP A 88 7.12 -13.79 -5.49
N ASP A 89 7.29 -15.10 -5.35
CA ASP A 89 7.98 -15.73 -4.23
C ASP A 89 9.44 -15.27 -4.09
N ASP A 90 10.07 -14.91 -5.20
CA ASP A 90 11.45 -14.43 -5.21
C ASP A 90 11.60 -13.01 -4.64
N LEU A 91 10.52 -12.25 -4.59
CA LEU A 91 10.48 -10.91 -4.00
C LEU A 91 9.97 -10.90 -2.55
N MET A 92 9.60 -12.06 -2.00
CA MET A 92 9.01 -12.20 -0.66
C MET A 92 10.02 -12.70 0.38
N LEU A 93 9.98 -12.13 1.59
CA LEU A 93 10.93 -12.44 2.66
C LEU A 93 10.81 -13.88 3.18
N HIS A 94 9.59 -14.40 3.27
CA HIS A 94 9.32 -15.74 3.81
C HIS A 94 9.87 -16.87 2.92
N ASN A 95 10.17 -16.58 1.66
CA ASN A 95 10.81 -17.53 0.74
C ASN A 95 12.33 -17.27 0.57
N GLY A 96 12.95 -16.57 1.52
CA GLY A 96 14.37 -16.29 1.59
C GLY A 96 14.70 -14.80 1.54
N ALA A 97 14.88 -14.18 2.70
CA ALA A 97 15.08 -12.75 2.85
C ALA A 97 16.31 -12.22 2.08
N ALA A 98 17.44 -12.92 2.17
CA ALA A 98 18.65 -12.54 1.42
C ALA A 98 18.48 -12.70 -0.10
N LYS A 99 17.68 -13.67 -0.56
CA LYS A 99 17.30 -13.83 -1.97
C LYS A 99 16.44 -12.66 -2.41
N SER A 100 15.37 -12.36 -1.70
CA SER A 100 14.47 -11.24 -1.98
C SER A 100 15.22 -9.91 -2.12
N SER A 101 16.15 -9.62 -1.19
CA SER A 101 16.97 -8.41 -1.24
C SER A 101 17.92 -8.34 -2.46
N ARG A 102 18.30 -9.46 -3.05
CA ARG A 102 19.06 -9.48 -4.30
C ARG A 102 18.14 -9.34 -5.52
N MET A 103 17.02 -10.07 -5.51
CA MET A 103 16.08 -10.10 -6.64
C MET A 103 15.42 -8.75 -6.90
N GLU A 104 15.09 -7.98 -5.87
CA GLU A 104 14.50 -6.65 -6.03
C GLU A 104 15.44 -5.64 -6.72
N LYS A 105 16.75 -5.93 -6.76
CA LYS A 105 17.77 -5.11 -7.44
C LYS A 105 17.99 -5.53 -8.90
N MET A 106 17.38 -6.61 -9.34
CA MET A 106 17.50 -7.12 -10.72
C MET A 106 16.37 -6.58 -11.58
N ARG A 107 16.67 -6.28 -12.83
CA ARG A 107 15.66 -5.97 -13.85
C ARG A 107 15.14 -7.28 -14.47
N GLY A 108 13.95 -7.23 -15.04
CA GLY A 108 13.30 -8.34 -15.72
C GLY A 108 12.23 -9.03 -14.90
N ILE A 109 12.37 -9.08 -13.57
CA ILE A 109 11.39 -9.76 -12.72
C ILE A 109 10.04 -8.99 -12.65
N ALA A 110 10.08 -7.67 -12.55
CA ALA A 110 8.88 -6.87 -12.48
C ALA A 110 8.15 -6.81 -13.83
N SER A 111 8.87 -6.76 -14.94
CA SER A 111 8.26 -6.79 -16.28
C SER A 111 7.60 -8.15 -16.58
N GLU A 112 8.20 -9.27 -16.18
CA GLU A 112 7.58 -10.57 -16.30
C GLU A 112 6.32 -10.69 -15.42
N LEU A 113 6.39 -10.19 -14.20
CA LEU A 113 5.27 -10.14 -13.29
C LEU A 113 4.13 -9.30 -13.87
N PHE A 114 4.44 -8.09 -14.36
CA PHE A 114 3.47 -7.21 -15.02
C PHE A 114 2.79 -7.92 -16.21
N ARG A 115 3.55 -8.60 -17.06
CA ARG A 115 3.02 -9.38 -18.19
C ARG A 115 2.08 -10.50 -17.72
N ARG A 116 2.41 -11.19 -16.63
CA ARG A 116 1.60 -12.28 -16.06
C ARG A 116 0.26 -11.79 -15.52
N TYR A 117 0.23 -10.63 -14.87
CA TYR A 117 -1.01 -10.02 -14.35
C TYR A 117 -1.78 -9.25 -15.41
N ALA A 118 -1.11 -8.77 -16.45
CA ALA A 118 -1.66 -8.06 -17.60
C ALA A 118 -2.63 -6.92 -17.25
N PRO A 119 -2.25 -5.93 -16.44
CA PRO A 119 -3.08 -4.77 -16.16
C PRO A 119 -3.41 -4.00 -17.45
N THR A 120 -4.60 -3.42 -17.50
CA THR A 120 -5.13 -2.67 -18.64
C THR A 120 -5.39 -1.19 -18.26
N PRO A 121 -5.64 -0.29 -19.20
CA PRO A 121 -6.03 1.10 -18.89
C PRO A 121 -7.33 1.24 -18.08
N ASN A 122 -8.12 0.16 -17.92
CA ASN A 122 -9.28 0.13 -17.04
C ASN A 122 -8.91 -0.10 -15.56
N ASP A 123 -7.66 -0.41 -15.29
CA ASP A 123 -7.17 -0.79 -13.97
C ASP A 123 -6.32 0.34 -13.35
N ILE A 124 -5.85 0.11 -12.14
CA ILE A 124 -4.90 0.96 -11.44
C ILE A 124 -3.79 0.10 -10.82
N VAL A 125 -2.56 0.59 -10.82
CA VAL A 125 -1.42 -0.06 -10.17
C VAL A 125 -0.89 0.82 -9.06
N PHE A 126 -0.77 0.27 -7.86
CA PHE A 126 -0.06 0.86 -6.74
C PHE A 126 1.32 0.23 -6.62
N VAL A 127 2.38 1.04 -6.65
CA VAL A 127 3.76 0.59 -6.41
C VAL A 127 4.26 1.18 -5.11
N ILE A 128 4.58 0.30 -4.16
CA ILE A 128 4.96 0.67 -2.79
C ILE A 128 6.43 0.32 -2.56
N SER A 129 7.23 1.32 -2.24
CA SER A 129 8.63 1.14 -1.84
C SER A 129 9.13 2.36 -1.08
N ALA A 130 9.35 2.24 0.22
CA ALA A 130 9.83 3.36 1.03
C ALA A 130 11.15 3.94 0.49
N SER A 131 12.11 3.10 0.11
CA SER A 131 13.39 3.53 -0.46
C SER A 131 13.29 4.03 -1.91
N GLY A 132 12.32 3.55 -2.69
CA GLY A 132 11.99 4.01 -4.04
C GLY A 132 13.09 3.94 -5.11
N LYS A 133 14.16 3.15 -4.89
CA LYS A 133 15.37 3.16 -5.74
C LYS A 133 15.71 1.82 -6.40
N ASN A 134 15.22 0.69 -5.86
CA ASN A 134 15.56 -0.63 -6.37
C ASN A 134 14.92 -0.89 -7.76
N ALA A 135 15.55 -1.77 -8.53
CA ALA A 135 15.20 -1.99 -9.93
C ALA A 135 13.75 -2.49 -10.12
N ALA A 136 13.30 -3.47 -9.34
CA ALA A 136 11.98 -4.05 -9.52
C ALA A 136 10.82 -3.06 -9.33
N PRO A 137 10.74 -2.23 -8.26
CA PRO A 137 9.68 -1.23 -8.15
C PRO A 137 9.76 -0.14 -9.24
N VAL A 138 10.96 0.29 -9.63
CA VAL A 138 11.12 1.26 -10.74
C VAL A 138 10.64 0.67 -12.06
N GLU A 139 11.04 -0.56 -12.38
CA GLU A 139 10.63 -1.27 -13.59
C GLU A 139 9.11 -1.52 -13.62
N MET A 140 8.47 -1.83 -12.50
CA MET A 140 7.01 -1.95 -12.41
C MET A 140 6.31 -0.64 -12.80
N CYS A 141 6.84 0.50 -12.34
CA CYS A 141 6.32 1.81 -12.75
C CYS A 141 6.51 2.07 -14.24
N GLU A 142 7.67 1.73 -14.80
CA GLU A 142 7.96 1.87 -16.23
C GLU A 142 6.99 1.02 -17.08
N CYS A 143 6.70 -0.22 -16.66
CA CYS A 143 5.73 -1.09 -17.31
C CYS A 143 4.31 -0.51 -17.28
N ALA A 144 3.84 -0.05 -16.11
CA ALA A 144 2.51 0.53 -15.97
C ALA A 144 2.33 1.77 -16.86
N ARG A 145 3.31 2.66 -16.89
CA ARG A 145 3.30 3.85 -17.75
C ARG A 145 3.28 3.50 -19.23
N THR A 146 4.10 2.53 -19.66
CA THR A 146 4.16 2.07 -21.05
C THR A 146 2.83 1.47 -21.49
N ALA A 147 2.12 0.77 -20.59
CA ALA A 147 0.82 0.17 -20.86
C ALA A 147 -0.35 1.18 -20.74
N GLY A 148 -0.11 2.43 -20.35
CA GLY A 148 -1.14 3.45 -20.14
C GLY A 148 -2.06 3.16 -18.95
N VAL A 149 -1.59 2.36 -17.98
CA VAL A 149 -2.33 2.04 -16.75
C VAL A 149 -2.11 3.15 -15.73
N LYS A 150 -3.18 3.60 -15.05
CA LYS A 150 -3.09 4.61 -13.98
C LYS A 150 -2.16 4.11 -12.88
N LEU A 151 -1.16 4.93 -12.53
CA LEU A 151 -0.10 4.58 -11.60
C LEU A 151 -0.12 5.46 -10.35
N VAL A 152 -0.22 4.84 -9.18
CA VAL A 152 0.00 5.48 -7.87
C VAL A 152 1.29 4.97 -7.27
N THR A 153 2.17 5.86 -6.84
CA THR A 153 3.42 5.49 -6.17
C THR A 153 3.41 5.94 -4.71
N VAL A 154 3.88 5.07 -3.83
CA VAL A 154 4.06 5.35 -2.39
C VAL A 154 5.54 5.16 -2.06
N SER A 155 6.23 6.24 -1.71
CA SER A 155 7.66 6.22 -1.41
C SER A 155 7.99 7.34 -0.44
N SER A 156 9.21 7.39 0.10
CA SER A 156 9.63 8.47 0.98
C SER A 156 10.55 9.46 0.29
N SER A 157 10.22 10.74 0.41
CA SER A 157 11.06 11.86 -0.06
C SER A 157 12.42 11.92 0.64
N ALA A 158 12.55 11.34 1.85
CA ALA A 158 13.82 11.26 2.58
C ALA A 158 14.90 10.43 1.85
N TYR A 159 14.51 9.65 0.83
CA TYR A 159 15.44 8.86 0.03
C TYR A 159 15.81 9.49 -1.32
N ILE A 160 15.27 10.66 -1.68
CA ILE A 160 15.56 11.34 -2.97
C ILE A 160 17.06 11.61 -3.11
N ALA A 161 17.70 12.16 -2.07
CA ALA A 161 19.15 12.38 -2.06
C ALA A 161 19.99 11.08 -2.14
N HIS A 162 19.36 9.93 -1.98
CA HIS A 162 19.94 8.59 -2.04
C HIS A 162 19.52 7.81 -3.29
N GLY A 163 18.99 8.49 -4.31
CA GLY A 163 18.64 7.92 -5.61
C GLY A 163 17.23 7.35 -5.72
N ALA A 164 16.29 7.71 -4.82
CA ALA A 164 14.88 7.36 -4.98
C ALA A 164 14.26 8.07 -6.18
N ARG A 165 13.46 7.32 -6.97
CA ARG A 165 12.82 7.83 -8.19
C ARG A 165 11.31 7.60 -8.23
N LEU A 166 10.75 6.80 -7.32
CA LEU A 166 9.34 6.39 -7.41
C LEU A 166 8.38 7.58 -7.41
N LEU A 167 8.63 8.60 -6.59
CA LEU A 167 7.75 9.78 -6.53
C LEU A 167 7.70 10.58 -7.85
N GLU A 168 8.72 10.45 -8.71
CA GLU A 168 8.76 11.08 -10.02
C GLU A 168 8.03 10.29 -11.11
N LEU A 169 7.76 9.00 -10.86
CA LEU A 169 7.21 8.09 -11.86
C LEU A 169 5.69 7.97 -11.81
N GLY A 170 5.07 8.20 -10.66
CA GLY A 170 3.63 8.07 -10.48
C GLY A 170 2.82 9.17 -11.18
N ASP A 171 1.64 8.83 -11.70
CA ASP A 171 0.63 9.82 -12.06
C ASP A 171 0.11 10.53 -10.81
N ILE A 172 0.06 9.80 -9.71
CA ILE A 172 -0.22 10.28 -8.36
C ILE A 172 0.90 9.75 -7.47
N ALA A 173 1.65 10.66 -6.86
CA ALA A 173 2.75 10.32 -5.96
C ALA A 173 2.38 10.69 -4.52
N ILE A 174 2.60 9.77 -3.59
CA ILE A 174 2.31 9.95 -2.17
C ILE A 174 3.60 9.74 -1.37
N ASP A 175 4.01 10.77 -0.66
CA ASP A 175 5.16 10.69 0.24
C ASP A 175 4.75 10.05 1.56
N CYS A 176 5.26 8.85 1.84
CA CYS A 176 4.97 8.15 3.09
C CYS A 176 5.69 8.74 4.32
N LYS A 177 6.48 9.81 4.16
CA LYS A 177 7.15 10.60 5.21
C LYS A 177 8.06 9.80 6.14
N VAL A 178 8.38 8.56 5.79
CA VAL A 178 9.25 7.69 6.58
C VAL A 178 10.68 8.24 6.57
N PRO A 179 11.36 8.33 7.72
CA PRO A 179 12.73 8.84 7.76
C PRO A 179 13.71 7.91 7.03
N HIS A 180 14.82 8.45 6.58
CA HIS A 180 15.91 7.64 6.02
C HIS A 180 16.39 6.62 7.07
N GLY A 181 16.46 5.34 6.68
CA GLY A 181 16.79 4.23 7.57
C GLY A 181 15.59 3.55 8.24
N ASP A 182 14.37 4.11 8.11
CA ASP A 182 13.08 3.55 8.55
C ASP A 182 12.91 3.43 10.08
N ALA A 183 13.93 2.99 10.82
CA ALA A 183 13.87 2.74 12.26
C ALA A 183 14.06 4.03 13.08
N VAL A 184 13.33 4.18 14.20
CA VAL A 184 13.23 5.45 14.94
C VAL A 184 13.63 5.39 16.41
N ILE A 185 13.66 4.21 17.04
CA ILE A 185 13.98 4.05 18.46
C ILE A 185 15.45 3.65 18.64
N ASP A 186 16.21 4.42 19.40
CA ASP A 186 17.61 4.12 19.70
C ASP A 186 17.72 2.94 20.68
N VAL A 187 18.55 1.95 20.31
CA VAL A 187 18.89 0.78 21.13
C VAL A 187 20.39 0.57 21.03
N GLY A 188 21.12 1.09 21.99
CA GLY A 188 22.59 1.15 21.92
C GLY A 188 23.07 1.94 20.70
N ASP A 189 23.92 1.33 19.90
CA ASP A 189 24.50 1.94 18.69
C ASP A 189 23.60 1.77 17.44
N ALA A 190 22.41 1.17 17.58
CA ALA A 190 21.50 0.90 16.48
C ALA A 190 20.12 1.49 16.71
N LYS A 191 19.30 1.50 15.64
CA LYS A 191 17.88 1.85 15.73
C LYS A 191 16.98 0.66 15.46
N MET A 192 15.85 0.59 16.15
CA MET A 192 14.78 -0.38 15.95
C MET A 192 13.44 0.34 15.71
N GLY A 193 12.40 -0.41 15.34
CA GLY A 193 11.06 0.13 15.17
C GLY A 193 10.88 0.81 13.81
N GLY A 194 10.82 0.01 12.74
CA GLY A 194 10.51 0.49 11.39
C GLY A 194 9.08 1.04 11.30
N LEU A 195 8.91 2.12 10.53
CA LEU A 195 7.65 2.84 10.36
C LEU A 195 6.98 2.61 9.00
N SER A 196 7.74 2.15 7.99
CA SER A 196 7.29 2.06 6.60
C SER A 196 6.06 1.17 6.39
N THR A 197 5.95 0.09 7.14
CA THR A 197 4.79 -0.80 7.08
C THR A 197 3.53 -0.10 7.57
N TYR A 198 3.58 0.60 8.71
CA TYR A 198 2.44 1.35 9.26
C TYR A 198 1.99 2.46 8.30
N ALA A 199 2.95 3.23 7.77
CA ALA A 199 2.68 4.29 6.79
C ALA A 199 1.96 3.75 5.55
N SER A 200 2.51 2.68 4.96
CA SER A 200 1.97 2.09 3.74
C SER A 200 0.60 1.43 3.95
N LEU A 201 0.39 0.76 5.08
CA LEU A 201 -0.92 0.20 5.47
C LEU A 201 -1.95 1.32 5.63
N PHE A 202 -1.61 2.40 6.33
CA PHE A 202 -2.50 3.54 6.53
C PHE A 202 -2.87 4.19 5.19
N ILE A 203 -1.89 4.51 4.35
CA ILE A 203 -2.09 5.13 3.04
C ILE A 203 -2.99 4.27 2.17
N LEU A 204 -2.64 2.99 1.99
CA LEU A 204 -3.37 2.12 1.08
C LEU A 204 -4.81 1.87 1.54
N ASN A 205 -5.01 1.54 2.83
CA ASN A 205 -6.35 1.32 3.37
C ASN A 205 -7.20 2.60 3.33
N SER A 206 -6.65 3.77 3.66
CA SER A 206 -7.38 5.05 3.59
C SER A 206 -7.88 5.33 2.17
N ILE A 207 -7.02 5.14 1.15
CA ILE A 207 -7.38 5.32 -0.25
C ILE A 207 -8.48 4.35 -0.67
N LEU A 208 -8.37 3.07 -0.31
CA LEU A 208 -9.35 2.05 -0.69
C LEU A 208 -10.71 2.28 -0.01
N ILE A 209 -10.72 2.65 1.26
CA ILE A 209 -11.95 2.96 2.00
C ILE A 209 -12.65 4.18 1.40
N GLU A 210 -11.94 5.29 1.23
CA GLU A 210 -12.51 6.51 0.66
C GLU A 210 -12.92 6.31 -0.81
N GLY A 211 -12.13 5.59 -1.59
CA GLY A 211 -12.47 5.24 -2.97
C GLY A 211 -13.74 4.38 -3.08
N ALA A 212 -13.91 3.41 -2.18
CA ALA A 212 -15.14 2.62 -2.10
C ALA A 212 -16.36 3.48 -1.74
N GLN A 213 -16.22 4.42 -0.80
CA GLN A 213 -17.28 5.33 -0.44
C GLN A 213 -17.67 6.25 -1.61
N LYS A 214 -16.70 6.83 -2.29
CA LYS A 214 -16.93 7.66 -3.48
C LYS A 214 -17.58 6.87 -4.62
N ALA A 215 -17.23 5.60 -4.83
CA ALA A 215 -17.89 4.74 -5.81
C ALA A 215 -19.38 4.51 -5.43
N LEU A 216 -19.68 4.30 -4.15
CA LEU A 216 -21.05 4.18 -3.67
C LEU A 216 -21.85 5.47 -3.88
N GLU A 217 -21.27 6.63 -3.59
CA GLU A 217 -21.87 7.94 -3.84
C GLU A 217 -22.16 8.18 -5.34
N ARG A 218 -21.36 7.58 -6.24
CA ARG A 218 -21.56 7.58 -7.70
C ARG A 218 -22.56 6.51 -8.17
N GLY A 219 -23.23 5.79 -7.25
CA GLY A 219 -24.25 4.78 -7.55
C GLY A 219 -23.71 3.38 -7.82
N THR A 220 -22.42 3.13 -7.63
CA THR A 220 -21.81 1.80 -7.81
C THR A 220 -21.56 1.14 -6.46
N VAL A 221 -22.16 -0.04 -6.22
CA VAL A 221 -21.93 -0.81 -4.99
C VAL A 221 -20.54 -1.42 -4.99
N PRO A 222 -19.66 -1.03 -4.06
CA PRO A 222 -18.30 -1.59 -4.01
C PRO A 222 -18.31 -3.08 -3.67
N PRO A 223 -17.44 -3.89 -4.30
CA PRO A 223 -17.38 -5.33 -4.05
C PRO A 223 -16.57 -5.64 -2.78
N ILE A 224 -17.18 -5.42 -1.61
CA ILE A 224 -16.54 -5.58 -0.30
C ILE A 224 -16.81 -6.95 0.28
N TYR A 225 -15.76 -7.70 0.66
CA TYR A 225 -15.88 -8.95 1.39
C TYR A 225 -16.49 -8.72 2.78
N ALA A 226 -17.46 -9.53 3.12
CA ALA A 226 -18.03 -9.59 4.48
C ALA A 226 -17.18 -10.51 5.38
N SER A 227 -17.31 -10.37 6.70
CA SER A 227 -16.80 -11.39 7.59
C SER A 227 -17.62 -12.68 7.40
N GLY A 228 -16.95 -13.83 7.27
CA GLY A 228 -17.61 -15.14 7.25
C GLY A 228 -18.36 -15.47 8.54
N ASN A 229 -18.15 -14.70 9.62
CA ASN A 229 -18.81 -14.85 10.91
C ASN A 229 -20.14 -14.05 11.04
N VAL A 230 -20.53 -13.31 9.99
CA VAL A 230 -21.82 -12.60 9.96
C VAL A 230 -22.80 -13.34 9.05
N GLU A 231 -24.10 -13.24 9.36
CA GLU A 231 -25.17 -13.86 8.57
C GLU A 231 -25.13 -13.39 7.11
N GLY A 232 -25.21 -14.32 6.16
CA GLY A 232 -25.14 -14.04 4.72
C GLY A 232 -23.74 -13.67 4.21
N GLY A 233 -22.72 -13.62 5.07
CA GLY A 233 -21.36 -13.21 4.70
C GLY A 233 -20.69 -14.20 3.76
N THR A 234 -20.86 -15.49 3.99
CA THR A 234 -20.27 -16.55 3.15
C THR A 234 -20.85 -16.55 1.74
N GLU A 235 -22.18 -16.48 1.61
CA GLU A 235 -22.88 -16.45 0.32
C GLU A 235 -22.49 -15.25 -0.52
N ARG A 236 -22.38 -14.07 0.12
CA ARG A 236 -21.89 -12.84 -0.50
C ARG A 236 -20.47 -13.00 -1.01
N ASN A 237 -19.58 -13.58 -0.21
CA ASN A 237 -18.17 -13.76 -0.58
C ASN A 237 -18.03 -14.73 -1.75
N VAL A 238 -18.78 -15.85 -1.76
CA VAL A 238 -18.80 -16.79 -2.89
C VAL A 238 -19.25 -16.11 -4.19
N ALA A 239 -20.22 -15.21 -4.13
CA ALA A 239 -20.65 -14.45 -5.31
C ALA A 239 -19.55 -13.49 -5.82
N LEU A 240 -18.82 -12.84 -4.91
CA LEU A 240 -17.67 -11.97 -5.25
C LEU A 240 -16.50 -12.78 -5.83
N GLU A 241 -16.17 -13.91 -5.23
CA GLU A 241 -15.13 -14.81 -5.73
C GLU A 241 -15.43 -15.25 -7.16
N LYS A 242 -16.67 -15.68 -7.45
CA LYS A 242 -17.09 -16.04 -8.82
C LYS A 242 -16.95 -14.87 -9.80
N ARG A 243 -17.31 -13.65 -9.38
CA ARG A 243 -17.21 -12.44 -10.22
C ARG A 243 -15.77 -12.12 -10.60
N PHE A 244 -14.82 -12.28 -9.68
CA PHE A 244 -13.43 -11.91 -9.87
C PHE A 244 -12.52 -13.09 -10.22
N PHE A 245 -13.03 -14.32 -10.25
CA PHE A 245 -12.28 -15.51 -10.62
C PHE A 245 -11.61 -15.34 -12.00
N GLY A 246 -10.32 -15.65 -12.08
CA GLY A 246 -9.51 -15.48 -13.30
C GLY A 246 -9.08 -14.04 -13.62
N ARG A 247 -9.71 -13.03 -13.01
CA ARG A 247 -9.32 -11.61 -13.11
C ARG A 247 -8.36 -11.23 -11.99
N VAL A 248 -8.63 -11.67 -10.77
CA VAL A 248 -7.74 -11.60 -9.62
C VAL A 248 -6.93 -12.89 -9.57
N LYS A 249 -5.62 -12.80 -9.87
CA LYS A 249 -4.80 -13.98 -10.20
C LYS A 249 -4.56 -14.95 -9.04
N ASN A 250 -4.62 -14.47 -7.82
CA ASN A 250 -4.34 -15.26 -6.61
C ASN A 250 -5.64 -15.69 -5.87
N LEU A 251 -6.79 -15.56 -6.52
CA LEU A 251 -8.09 -15.92 -5.97
C LEU A 251 -8.39 -17.41 -6.22
#